data_91a520afed7a1586c43672a5a092bbb9
#
_entry.id   91a520afed7a1586c43672a5a092bbb9
#
_cell.length_a   1.000
_cell.length_b   1.000
_cell.length_c   1.000
_cell.angle_alpha   90.00
_cell.angle_beta   90.00
_cell.angle_gamma   90.00
#
_symmetry.space_group_name_H-M   'P 1'
#
loop_
_entity.id
_entity.type
_entity.pdbx_description
1 polymer ?
#
loop_
_entity_poly.entity_id
_entity_poly.type
_entity_poly.pdbx_seq_one_letter_code
_entity_poly.pdbx_strand_id
1 'polypeptide(L)'
;MAIAFLPGYDTIGVAAIWLLAAARVLQGIAWGGAWDGLASLLAMNSPPNKRGWYAMVPQLGAPLGLIVASALFAFFAGNLSADDFFDWGWRYPFFVAFAINVVALFARLRMVATDEYSELFESRDLEPARVGETVAQEGRHILLGAFAPLASFALFHMVTVFLLSWVFLFTRESPVRFLIIEMIGAMVGVVAIVASGMIADRVGRKPLLLGSAVAIAVYSGFAPQLLDAGAFGETVYMVLGFVLLGLSFGQSSGAIASSFARNYRYTASALTSDFAWLFGAGFAPLAALLLATHFGLISAGAYLLSGAVWTLLALWLSGLREAEVN
;
A
#
# COMPACT_ATOMS: atom_id res chain seq x y z
N MET A 1 -16.39 -10.65 -2.62
CA MET A 1 -17.69 -11.09 -3.15
C MET A 1 -18.84 -10.74 -2.19
N ALA A 2 -18.79 -11.11 -0.89
CA ALA A 2 -19.87 -10.82 0.07
C ALA A 2 -20.30 -9.33 0.09
N ILE A 3 -19.37 -8.38 -0.01
CA ILE A 3 -19.68 -6.95 -0.03
C ILE A 3 -20.60 -6.55 -1.18
N ALA A 4 -20.47 -7.17 -2.37
CA ALA A 4 -21.31 -6.87 -3.52
C ALA A 4 -22.78 -7.27 -3.34
N PHE A 5 -23.07 -8.18 -2.40
CA PHE A 5 -24.44 -8.65 -2.09
C PHE A 5 -25.03 -8.00 -0.82
N LEU A 6 -24.30 -7.06 -0.18
CA LEU A 6 -24.84 -6.41 1.00
C LEU A 6 -26.08 -5.57 0.63
N PRO A 7 -27.18 -5.68 1.40
CA PRO A 7 -28.31 -4.78 1.28
C PRO A 7 -27.90 -3.34 1.60
N GLY A 8 -28.51 -2.39 0.92
CA GLY A 8 -28.29 -0.96 1.16
C GLY A 8 -28.83 -0.49 2.51
N TYR A 9 -28.42 0.73 2.90
CA TYR A 9 -28.90 1.36 4.13
C TYR A 9 -30.43 1.54 4.15
N ASP A 10 -31.02 1.85 3.01
CA ASP A 10 -32.47 2.03 2.86
C ASP A 10 -33.28 0.75 3.12
N THR A 11 -32.64 -0.42 2.98
CA THR A 11 -33.30 -1.72 3.18
C THR A 11 -33.19 -2.21 4.61
N ILE A 12 -32.00 -2.10 5.23
CA ILE A 12 -31.72 -2.69 6.57
C ILE A 12 -31.16 -1.69 7.58
N GLY A 13 -31.12 -0.40 7.23
CA GLY A 13 -30.67 0.67 8.12
C GLY A 13 -29.23 0.50 8.61
N VAL A 14 -29.01 0.79 9.89
CA VAL A 14 -27.68 0.74 10.54
C VAL A 14 -27.02 -0.66 10.46
N ALA A 15 -27.81 -1.73 10.29
CA ALA A 15 -27.26 -3.08 10.14
C ALA A 15 -26.37 -3.20 8.89
N ALA A 16 -26.62 -2.43 7.81
CA ALA A 16 -25.78 -2.39 6.62
C ALA A 16 -24.34 -1.97 6.96
N ILE A 17 -24.18 -0.96 7.84
CA ILE A 17 -22.87 -0.44 8.27
C ILE A 17 -22.10 -1.51 9.04
N TRP A 18 -22.75 -2.19 9.99
CA TRP A 18 -22.12 -3.25 10.78
C TRP A 18 -21.74 -4.47 9.94
N LEU A 19 -22.59 -4.85 8.99
CA LEU A 19 -22.29 -5.95 8.06
C LEU A 19 -21.12 -5.60 7.15
N LEU A 20 -21.05 -4.36 6.65
CA LEU A 20 -19.92 -3.89 5.85
C LEU A 20 -18.62 -3.90 6.69
N ALA A 21 -18.69 -3.40 7.92
CA ALA A 21 -17.53 -3.41 8.82
C ALA A 21 -17.04 -4.84 9.10
N ALA A 22 -17.97 -5.76 9.41
CA ALA A 22 -17.66 -7.18 9.61
C ALA A 22 -17.02 -7.81 8.36
N ALA A 23 -17.58 -7.55 7.17
CA ALA A 23 -17.06 -8.07 5.91
C ALA A 23 -15.63 -7.52 5.63
N ARG A 24 -15.34 -6.27 5.98
CA ARG A 24 -14.01 -5.68 5.86
C ARG A 24 -13.00 -6.27 6.83
N VAL A 25 -13.40 -6.54 8.08
CA VAL A 25 -12.54 -7.25 9.05
C VAL A 25 -12.22 -8.66 8.56
N LEU A 26 -13.23 -9.42 8.10
CA LEU A 26 -13.00 -10.76 7.55
C LEU A 26 -12.10 -10.74 6.31
N GLN A 27 -12.26 -9.74 5.45
CA GLN A 27 -11.37 -9.53 4.30
C GLN A 27 -9.93 -9.27 4.74
N GLY A 28 -9.72 -8.45 5.79
CA GLY A 28 -8.41 -8.19 6.34
C GLY A 28 -7.75 -9.45 6.91
N ILE A 29 -8.50 -10.26 7.67
CA ILE A 29 -8.02 -11.54 8.19
C ILE A 29 -7.60 -12.49 7.05
N ALA A 30 -8.41 -12.58 5.99
CA ALA A 30 -8.10 -13.42 4.83
C ALA A 30 -6.85 -12.93 4.06
N TRP A 31 -6.58 -11.64 4.07
CA TRP A 31 -5.41 -11.07 3.37
C TRP A 31 -4.11 -11.15 4.18
N GLY A 32 -4.20 -11.07 5.52
CA GLY A 32 -3.03 -11.03 6.39
C GLY A 32 -2.08 -12.23 6.27
N GLY A 33 -2.54 -13.38 5.77
CA GLY A 33 -1.70 -14.55 5.52
C GLY A 33 -1.19 -14.71 4.07
N ALA A 34 -1.64 -13.87 3.13
CA ALA A 34 -1.46 -14.16 1.70
C ALA A 34 -0.39 -13.31 0.99
N TRP A 35 0.01 -12.17 1.55
CA TRP A 35 0.80 -11.17 0.84
C TRP A 35 2.31 -11.34 0.97
N ASP A 36 2.81 -11.64 2.15
CA ASP A 36 4.21 -11.41 2.49
C ASP A 36 5.17 -12.55 2.12
N GLY A 37 4.69 -13.77 2.02
CA GLY A 37 5.52 -14.93 1.70
C GLY A 37 6.17 -14.83 0.32
N LEU A 38 5.43 -14.42 -0.69
CA LEU A 38 5.90 -14.29 -2.09
C LEU A 38 6.89 -13.15 -2.28
N ALA A 39 6.63 -11.99 -1.67
CA ALA A 39 7.53 -10.84 -1.74
C ALA A 39 8.88 -11.14 -1.07
N SER A 40 8.84 -11.82 0.09
CA SER A 40 10.04 -12.26 0.80
C SER A 40 10.83 -13.29 0.01
N LEU A 41 10.15 -14.25 -0.62
CA LEU A 41 10.78 -15.25 -1.49
C LEU A 41 11.49 -14.64 -2.69
N LEU A 42 10.84 -13.74 -3.40
CA LEU A 42 11.45 -13.02 -4.53
C LEU A 42 12.68 -12.23 -4.10
N ALA A 43 12.61 -11.57 -2.93
CA ALA A 43 13.74 -10.81 -2.41
C ALA A 43 14.92 -11.71 -2.00
N MET A 44 14.65 -12.92 -1.46
CA MET A 44 15.70 -13.87 -1.03
C MET A 44 16.39 -14.57 -2.19
N ASN A 45 15.63 -14.92 -3.24
CA ASN A 45 16.16 -15.65 -4.41
C ASN A 45 16.65 -14.71 -5.53
N SER A 46 16.69 -13.39 -5.27
CA SER A 46 17.15 -12.45 -6.27
C SER A 46 18.69 -12.42 -6.38
N PRO A 47 19.23 -12.30 -7.60
CA PRO A 47 20.66 -12.06 -7.80
C PRO A 47 21.12 -10.83 -7.02
N PRO A 48 22.35 -10.83 -6.44
CA PRO A 48 22.84 -9.72 -5.61
C PRO A 48 22.76 -8.34 -6.27
N ASN A 49 22.99 -8.27 -7.58
CA ASN A 49 22.98 -7.05 -8.39
C ASN A 49 21.59 -6.62 -8.88
N LYS A 50 20.52 -7.34 -8.56
CA LYS A 50 19.13 -7.07 -8.99
C LYS A 50 18.11 -7.12 -7.85
N ARG A 51 18.55 -6.98 -6.62
CA ARG A 51 17.67 -7.05 -5.45
C ARG A 51 16.61 -5.95 -5.44
N GLY A 52 16.95 -4.74 -5.90
CA GLY A 52 16.00 -3.64 -6.03
C GLY A 52 14.94 -3.92 -7.09
N TRP A 53 15.35 -4.47 -8.23
CA TRP A 53 14.45 -4.87 -9.30
C TRP A 53 13.43 -5.93 -8.84
N TYR A 54 13.89 -6.99 -8.20
CA TYR A 54 13.00 -8.05 -7.72
C TYR A 54 12.08 -7.59 -6.58
N ALA A 55 12.55 -6.67 -5.73
CA ALA A 55 11.73 -6.11 -4.64
C ALA A 55 10.56 -5.26 -5.13
N MET A 56 10.71 -4.55 -6.27
CA MET A 56 9.65 -3.70 -6.80
C MET A 56 8.52 -4.46 -7.49
N VAL A 57 8.78 -5.69 -7.98
CA VAL A 57 7.80 -6.45 -8.77
C VAL A 57 6.47 -6.69 -8.04
N PRO A 58 6.45 -7.16 -6.78
CA PRO A 58 5.20 -7.33 -6.04
C PRO A 58 4.46 -6.01 -5.82
N GLN A 59 5.18 -4.89 -5.73
CA GLN A 59 4.60 -3.57 -5.46
C GLN A 59 3.83 -3.00 -6.66
N LEU A 60 4.08 -3.48 -7.87
CA LEU A 60 3.32 -3.11 -9.07
C LEU A 60 1.84 -3.50 -8.97
N GLY A 61 1.51 -4.51 -8.18
CA GLY A 61 0.13 -4.96 -7.99
C GLY A 61 -0.79 -3.87 -7.45
N ALA A 62 -0.29 -3.01 -6.56
CA ALA A 62 -1.10 -1.96 -5.94
C ALA A 62 -1.57 -0.89 -6.95
N PRO A 63 -0.70 -0.21 -7.71
CA PRO A 63 -1.16 0.78 -8.69
C PRO A 63 -1.90 0.13 -9.87
N LEU A 64 -1.56 -1.08 -10.30
CA LEU A 64 -2.31 -1.78 -11.35
C LEU A 64 -3.73 -2.10 -10.90
N GLY A 65 -3.91 -2.56 -9.66
CA GLY A 65 -5.22 -2.76 -9.05
C GLY A 65 -6.02 -1.47 -8.93
N LEU A 66 -5.36 -0.36 -8.55
CA LEU A 66 -5.97 0.95 -8.45
C LEU A 66 -6.44 1.47 -9.82
N ILE A 67 -5.64 1.31 -10.88
CA ILE A 67 -6.02 1.67 -12.26
C ILE A 67 -7.31 0.94 -12.66
N VAL A 68 -7.38 -0.37 -12.44
CA VAL A 68 -8.57 -1.17 -12.77
C VAL A 68 -9.78 -0.71 -11.94
N ALA A 69 -9.61 -0.51 -10.65
CA ALA A 69 -10.69 -0.07 -9.76
C ALA A 69 -11.20 1.32 -10.16
N SER A 70 -10.30 2.30 -10.33
CA SER A 70 -10.67 3.68 -10.70
C SER A 70 -11.33 3.73 -12.09
N ALA A 71 -10.83 2.94 -13.06
CA ALA A 71 -11.44 2.85 -14.38
C ALA A 71 -12.88 2.28 -14.31
N LEU A 72 -13.11 1.22 -13.56
CA LEU A 72 -14.44 0.63 -13.41
C LEU A 72 -15.40 1.58 -12.70
N PHE A 73 -14.99 2.18 -11.58
CA PHE A 73 -15.84 3.13 -10.86
C PHE A 73 -16.11 4.38 -11.69
N ALA A 74 -15.12 4.92 -12.40
CA ALA A 74 -15.30 6.06 -13.30
C ALA A 74 -16.27 5.73 -14.45
N PHE A 75 -16.16 4.52 -15.02
CA PHE A 75 -17.06 4.06 -16.09
C PHE A 75 -18.51 3.97 -15.60
N PHE A 76 -18.76 3.28 -14.48
CA PHE A 76 -20.12 3.12 -13.97
C PHE A 76 -20.70 4.44 -13.46
N ALA A 77 -19.93 5.22 -12.70
CA ALA A 77 -20.40 6.51 -12.19
C ALA A 77 -20.61 7.57 -13.30
N GLY A 78 -19.88 7.46 -14.42
CA GLY A 78 -20.01 8.40 -15.54
C GLY A 78 -21.09 8.03 -16.55
N ASN A 79 -21.54 6.76 -16.59
CA ASN A 79 -22.50 6.29 -17.61
C ASN A 79 -23.87 5.90 -17.03
N LEU A 80 -24.00 5.81 -15.72
CA LEU A 80 -25.27 5.52 -15.05
C LEU A 80 -25.86 6.81 -14.43
N SER A 81 -27.18 6.82 -14.25
CA SER A 81 -27.81 7.80 -13.36
C SER A 81 -27.31 7.61 -11.93
N ALA A 82 -27.38 8.65 -11.10
CA ALA A 82 -27.01 8.52 -9.69
C ALA A 82 -27.83 7.41 -8.98
N ASP A 83 -29.12 7.33 -9.27
CA ASP A 83 -30.00 6.33 -8.69
C ASP A 83 -29.60 4.91 -9.10
N ASP A 84 -29.33 4.66 -10.38
CA ASP A 84 -28.87 3.36 -10.88
C ASP A 84 -27.49 3.00 -10.31
N PHE A 85 -26.59 3.99 -10.21
CA PHE A 85 -25.26 3.76 -9.64
C PHE A 85 -25.36 3.32 -8.17
N PHE A 86 -26.15 4.01 -7.34
CA PHE A 86 -26.31 3.69 -5.92
C PHE A 86 -27.17 2.43 -5.68
N ASP A 87 -28.11 2.11 -6.56
CA ASP A 87 -28.91 0.89 -6.44
C ASP A 87 -28.09 -0.38 -6.78
N TRP A 88 -27.42 -0.39 -7.95
CA TRP A 88 -26.73 -1.60 -8.42
C TRP A 88 -25.33 -1.36 -9.01
N GLY A 89 -25.05 -0.21 -9.63
CA GLY A 89 -23.84 0.04 -10.42
C GLY A 89 -22.54 -0.15 -9.65
N TRP A 90 -22.49 0.30 -8.39
CA TRP A 90 -21.33 0.19 -7.52
C TRP A 90 -20.91 -1.26 -7.20
N ARG A 91 -21.78 -2.25 -7.44
CA ARG A 91 -21.53 -3.65 -7.14
C ARG A 91 -20.65 -4.32 -8.19
N TYR A 92 -20.70 -3.86 -9.44
CA TYR A 92 -19.99 -4.48 -10.57
C TYR A 92 -18.46 -4.48 -10.42
N PRO A 93 -17.80 -3.42 -9.97
CA PRO A 93 -16.37 -3.46 -9.70
C PRO A 93 -15.96 -4.58 -8.73
N PHE A 94 -16.79 -4.93 -7.75
CA PHE A 94 -16.52 -6.04 -6.84
C PHE A 94 -16.68 -7.42 -7.51
N PHE A 95 -17.57 -7.57 -8.49
CA PHE A 95 -17.66 -8.80 -9.28
C PHE A 95 -16.42 -8.98 -10.17
N VAL A 96 -15.95 -7.91 -10.79
CA VAL A 96 -14.70 -7.92 -11.58
C VAL A 96 -13.51 -8.27 -10.69
N ALA A 97 -13.40 -7.65 -9.51
CA ALA A 97 -12.37 -7.97 -8.53
C ALA A 97 -12.41 -9.44 -8.11
N PHE A 98 -13.60 -10.01 -7.93
CA PHE A 98 -13.76 -11.44 -7.65
C PHE A 98 -13.24 -12.31 -8.81
N ALA A 99 -13.60 -12.00 -10.06
CA ALA A 99 -13.13 -12.74 -11.22
C ALA A 99 -11.60 -12.71 -11.33
N ILE A 100 -10.97 -11.56 -11.11
CA ILE A 100 -9.50 -11.42 -11.07
C ILE A 100 -8.90 -12.29 -9.97
N ASN A 101 -9.51 -12.32 -8.77
CA ASN A 101 -9.03 -13.15 -7.66
C ASN A 101 -9.15 -14.65 -7.96
N VAL A 102 -10.18 -15.08 -8.68
CA VAL A 102 -10.29 -16.48 -9.14
C VAL A 102 -9.14 -16.84 -10.07
N VAL A 103 -8.83 -15.98 -11.04
CA VAL A 103 -7.68 -16.19 -11.95
C VAL A 103 -6.37 -16.24 -11.17
N ALA A 104 -6.19 -15.31 -10.21
CA ALA A 104 -5.01 -15.27 -9.34
C ALA A 104 -4.88 -16.55 -8.49
N LEU A 105 -6.00 -17.11 -8.00
CA LEU A 105 -6.00 -18.38 -7.27
C LEU A 105 -5.46 -19.53 -8.14
N PHE A 106 -5.94 -19.66 -9.39
CA PHE A 106 -5.45 -20.69 -10.29
C PHE A 106 -3.96 -20.51 -10.62
N ALA A 107 -3.49 -19.28 -10.80
CA ALA A 107 -2.08 -18.99 -10.99
C ALA A 107 -1.24 -19.42 -9.78
N ARG A 108 -1.71 -19.14 -8.55
CA ARG A 108 -1.05 -19.57 -7.31
C ARG A 108 -1.01 -21.08 -7.15
N LEU A 109 -2.11 -21.78 -7.45
CA LEU A 109 -2.17 -23.24 -7.37
C LEU A 109 -1.18 -23.89 -8.35
N ARG A 110 -1.01 -23.33 -9.55
CA ARG A 110 0.00 -23.78 -10.50
C ARG A 110 1.43 -23.58 -9.97
N MET A 111 1.69 -22.45 -9.33
CA MET A 111 3.01 -22.13 -8.80
C MET A 111 3.39 -23.05 -7.63
N VAL A 112 2.45 -23.38 -6.74
CA VAL A 112 2.67 -24.33 -5.63
C VAL A 112 2.96 -25.74 -6.12
N ALA A 113 2.56 -26.07 -7.33
CA ALA A 113 2.80 -27.40 -7.94
C ALA A 113 4.15 -27.48 -8.70
N THR A 114 5.02 -26.45 -8.62
CA THR A 114 6.35 -26.50 -9.26
C THR A 114 7.40 -27.15 -8.34
N ASP A 115 8.41 -27.77 -8.95
CA ASP A 115 9.51 -28.41 -8.23
C ASP A 115 10.32 -27.37 -7.42
N GLU A 116 10.51 -26.15 -7.97
CA GLU A 116 11.19 -25.05 -7.27
C GLU A 116 10.47 -24.64 -5.99
N TYR A 117 9.14 -24.67 -5.97
CA TYR A 117 8.38 -24.37 -4.75
C TYR A 117 8.54 -25.50 -3.72
N SER A 118 8.57 -26.76 -4.16
CA SER A 118 8.79 -27.92 -3.31
C SER A 118 10.18 -27.88 -2.66
N GLU A 119 11.23 -27.53 -3.40
CA GLU A 119 12.58 -27.35 -2.87
C GLU A 119 12.65 -26.24 -1.81
N LEU A 120 11.96 -25.11 -2.02
CA LEU A 120 11.87 -24.02 -1.05
C LEU A 120 11.12 -24.42 0.23
N PHE A 121 10.11 -25.26 0.10
CA PHE A 121 9.39 -25.81 1.24
C PHE A 121 10.23 -26.83 2.02
N GLU A 122 10.96 -27.69 1.33
CA GLU A 122 11.88 -28.68 1.93
C GLU A 122 13.09 -28.02 2.58
N SER A 123 13.58 -26.88 2.08
CA SER A 123 14.68 -26.12 2.69
C SER A 123 14.31 -25.44 4.02
N ARG A 124 13.03 -25.47 4.41
CA ARG A 124 12.45 -24.80 5.59
C ARG A 124 12.59 -23.28 5.62
N ASP A 125 12.95 -22.66 4.53
CA ASP A 125 13.05 -21.19 4.45
C ASP A 125 11.67 -20.50 4.55
N LEU A 126 10.60 -21.27 4.35
CA LEU A 126 9.19 -20.87 4.48
C LEU A 126 8.52 -21.39 5.75
N GLU A 127 9.25 -22.07 6.64
CA GLU A 127 8.66 -22.62 7.85
C GLU A 127 8.26 -21.51 8.82
N PRO A 128 6.96 -21.40 9.21
CA PRO A 128 6.54 -20.39 10.15
C PRO A 128 7.06 -20.70 11.54
N ALA A 129 7.76 -19.76 12.15
CA ALA A 129 8.16 -19.81 13.55
C ALA A 129 7.00 -19.39 14.47
N ARG A 130 7.07 -19.75 15.75
CA ARG A 130 6.09 -19.29 16.74
C ARG A 130 6.17 -17.79 16.92
N VAL A 131 5.03 -17.10 16.81
CA VAL A 131 4.93 -15.64 16.89
C VAL A 131 5.57 -15.09 18.17
N GLY A 132 5.29 -15.72 19.34
CA GLY A 132 5.85 -15.28 20.61
C GLY A 132 7.38 -15.36 20.67
N GLU A 133 7.99 -16.43 20.16
CA GLU A 133 9.43 -16.60 20.06
C GLU A 133 10.05 -15.60 19.08
N THR A 134 9.40 -15.41 17.93
CA THR A 134 9.84 -14.45 16.91
C THR A 134 9.86 -13.02 17.47
N VAL A 135 8.80 -12.60 18.18
CA VAL A 135 8.75 -11.28 18.80
C VAL A 135 9.77 -11.14 19.92
N ALA A 136 10.02 -12.19 20.71
CA ALA A 136 11.03 -12.15 21.76
C ALA A 136 12.47 -12.01 21.22
N GLN A 137 12.78 -12.63 20.07
CA GLN A 137 14.12 -12.61 19.48
C GLN A 137 14.33 -11.45 18.53
N GLU A 138 13.33 -11.12 17.70
CA GLU A 138 13.43 -10.16 16.59
C GLU A 138 12.57 -8.91 16.79
N GLY A 139 11.92 -8.73 17.94
CA GLY A 139 10.92 -7.68 18.15
C GLY A 139 11.42 -6.26 17.87
N ARG A 140 12.69 -5.96 18.20
CA ARG A 140 13.31 -4.67 17.87
C ARG A 140 13.43 -4.46 16.35
N HIS A 141 13.89 -5.49 15.64
CA HIS A 141 14.04 -5.44 14.19
C HIS A 141 12.67 -5.37 13.50
N ILE A 142 11.67 -6.08 14.02
CA ILE A 142 10.28 -6.02 13.55
C ILE A 142 9.74 -4.59 13.67
N LEU A 143 9.87 -3.96 14.85
CA LEU A 143 9.40 -2.59 15.05
C LEU A 143 10.12 -1.59 14.15
N LEU A 144 11.45 -1.59 14.13
CA LEU A 144 12.22 -0.68 13.29
C LEU A 144 11.87 -0.88 11.82
N GLY A 145 11.69 -2.15 11.43
CA GLY A 145 11.26 -2.52 10.10
C GLY A 145 9.87 -2.04 9.73
N ALA A 146 8.93 -2.10 10.65
CA ALA A 146 7.58 -1.61 10.43
C ALA A 146 7.53 -0.09 10.23
N PHE A 147 8.39 0.65 10.92
CA PHE A 147 8.45 2.11 10.81
C PHE A 147 9.29 2.60 9.62
N ALA A 148 10.17 1.78 9.06
CA ALA A 148 11.02 2.16 7.92
C ALA A 148 10.22 2.56 6.66
N PRO A 149 9.14 1.88 6.25
CA PRO A 149 8.31 2.27 5.10
C PRO A 149 7.14 3.20 5.47
N LEU A 150 7.03 3.72 6.68
CA LEU A 150 5.84 4.40 7.18
C LEU A 150 5.45 5.63 6.34
N ALA A 151 6.44 6.41 5.86
CA ALA A 151 6.20 7.51 4.94
C ALA A 151 5.48 7.07 3.66
N SER A 152 5.87 5.92 3.12
CA SER A 152 5.27 5.36 1.90
C SER A 152 3.82 4.94 2.13
N PHE A 153 3.53 4.28 3.24
CA PHE A 153 2.18 3.81 3.56
C PHE A 153 1.25 4.98 3.92
N ALA A 154 1.74 5.98 4.66
CA ALA A 154 0.99 7.20 4.91
C ALA A 154 0.67 7.92 3.60
N LEU A 155 1.68 8.12 2.72
CA LEU A 155 1.49 8.78 1.43
C LEU A 155 0.53 7.99 0.54
N PHE A 156 0.58 6.64 0.54
CA PHE A 156 -0.34 5.82 -0.24
C PHE A 156 -1.79 6.20 0.02
N HIS A 157 -2.18 6.28 1.27
CA HIS A 157 -3.56 6.62 1.63
C HIS A 157 -3.89 8.10 1.48
N MET A 158 -2.90 8.97 1.58
CA MET A 158 -3.09 10.40 1.37
C MET A 158 -3.38 10.76 -0.09
N VAL A 159 -2.76 10.06 -1.05
CA VAL A 159 -2.99 10.33 -2.49
C VAL A 159 -4.14 9.51 -3.08
N THR A 160 -4.66 8.52 -2.37
CA THR A 160 -5.77 7.68 -2.83
C THR A 160 -7.04 7.98 -2.02
N VAL A 161 -7.24 7.30 -0.90
CA VAL A 161 -8.49 7.29 -0.14
C VAL A 161 -8.81 8.63 0.50
N PHE A 162 -7.82 9.31 1.11
CA PHE A 162 -8.05 10.61 1.75
C PHE A 162 -8.51 11.64 0.73
N LEU A 163 -7.80 11.76 -0.38
CA LEU A 163 -8.10 12.78 -1.39
C LEU A 163 -9.45 12.51 -2.07
N LEU A 164 -9.79 11.27 -2.37
CA LEU A 164 -11.12 10.90 -2.88
C LEU A 164 -12.22 11.30 -1.89
N SER A 165 -12.00 11.01 -0.60
CA SER A 165 -12.97 11.36 0.46
C SER A 165 -13.10 12.88 0.63
N TRP A 166 -11.98 13.60 0.55
CA TRP A 166 -11.96 15.05 0.62
C TRP A 166 -12.72 15.69 -0.54
N VAL A 167 -12.43 15.27 -1.76
CA VAL A 167 -13.11 15.77 -2.97
C VAL A 167 -14.62 15.50 -2.88
N PHE A 168 -15.00 14.29 -2.49
CA PHE A 168 -16.40 13.91 -2.43
C PHE A 168 -17.19 14.66 -1.34
N LEU A 169 -16.57 14.93 -0.17
CA LEU A 169 -17.27 15.51 0.98
C LEU A 169 -17.20 17.03 1.02
N PHE A 170 -16.11 17.65 0.53
CA PHE A 170 -15.81 19.06 0.79
C PHE A 170 -15.62 19.91 -0.48
N THR A 171 -15.56 19.28 -1.67
CA THR A 171 -15.44 20.04 -2.91
C THR A 171 -16.68 19.85 -3.80
N ARG A 172 -16.76 20.64 -4.87
CA ARG A 172 -17.80 20.50 -5.92
C ARG A 172 -17.26 19.77 -7.16
N GLU A 173 -16.07 19.23 -7.07
CA GLU A 173 -15.44 18.51 -8.16
C GLU A 173 -16.15 17.18 -8.43
N SER A 174 -16.17 16.77 -9.71
CA SER A 174 -16.77 15.50 -10.10
C SER A 174 -15.93 14.32 -9.60
N PRO A 175 -16.52 13.36 -8.87
CA PRO A 175 -15.83 12.13 -8.49
C PRO A 175 -15.26 11.36 -9.70
N VAL A 176 -15.93 11.40 -10.85
CA VAL A 176 -15.47 10.76 -12.09
C VAL A 176 -14.18 11.41 -12.59
N ARG A 177 -14.11 12.74 -12.57
CA ARG A 177 -12.87 13.46 -12.92
C ARG A 177 -11.73 13.09 -11.99
N PHE A 178 -12.00 13.02 -10.68
CA PHE A 178 -11.02 12.61 -9.70
C PHE A 178 -10.48 11.20 -9.99
N LEU A 179 -11.35 10.22 -10.23
CA LEU A 179 -10.96 8.84 -10.53
C LEU A 179 -10.10 8.74 -11.81
N ILE A 180 -10.37 9.58 -12.81
CA ILE A 180 -9.53 9.65 -14.02
C ILE A 180 -8.13 10.18 -13.69
N ILE A 181 -8.03 11.24 -12.87
CA ILE A 181 -6.74 11.80 -12.45
C ILE A 181 -5.98 10.79 -11.58
N GLU A 182 -6.66 10.08 -10.68
CA GLU A 182 -6.10 9.00 -9.86
C GLU A 182 -5.54 7.87 -10.73
N MET A 183 -6.25 7.48 -11.77
CA MET A 183 -5.78 6.48 -12.75
C MET A 183 -4.51 6.95 -13.46
N ILE A 184 -4.45 8.21 -13.89
CA ILE A 184 -3.24 8.81 -14.49
C ILE A 184 -2.10 8.82 -13.47
N GLY A 185 -2.37 9.25 -12.23
CA GLY A 185 -1.40 9.22 -11.12
C GLY A 185 -0.88 7.81 -10.88
N ALA A 186 -1.75 6.81 -10.84
CA ALA A 186 -1.36 5.41 -10.67
C ALA A 186 -0.49 4.90 -11.83
N MET A 187 -0.75 5.28 -13.08
CA MET A 187 0.13 4.95 -14.22
C MET A 187 1.52 5.57 -14.05
N VAL A 188 1.60 6.82 -13.61
CA VAL A 188 2.88 7.48 -13.28
C VAL A 188 3.57 6.75 -12.11
N GLY A 189 2.79 6.30 -11.11
CA GLY A 189 3.26 5.47 -10.00
C GLY A 189 3.88 4.16 -10.45
N VAL A 190 3.30 3.46 -11.44
CA VAL A 190 3.90 2.25 -12.04
C VAL A 190 5.29 2.56 -12.59
N VAL A 191 5.43 3.64 -13.37
CA VAL A 191 6.73 4.05 -13.93
C VAL A 191 7.72 4.38 -12.81
N ALA A 192 7.29 5.08 -11.76
CA ALA A 192 8.12 5.43 -10.62
C ALA A 192 8.55 4.20 -9.81
N ILE A 193 7.68 3.18 -9.64
CA ILE A 193 8.05 1.90 -9.01
C ILE A 193 9.14 1.20 -9.83
N VAL A 194 8.98 1.11 -11.14
CA VAL A 194 10.00 0.51 -12.01
C VAL A 194 11.33 1.27 -11.91
N ALA A 195 11.28 2.61 -11.92
CA ALA A 195 12.45 3.45 -11.73
C ALA A 195 13.10 3.20 -10.36
N SER A 196 12.31 3.00 -9.29
CA SER A 196 12.83 2.72 -7.95
C SER A 196 13.69 1.45 -7.92
N GLY A 197 13.29 0.40 -8.64
CA GLY A 197 14.06 -0.84 -8.76
C GLY A 197 15.44 -0.59 -9.39
N MET A 198 15.46 0.13 -10.51
CA MET A 198 16.71 0.47 -11.20
C MET A 198 17.63 1.39 -10.36
N ILE A 199 17.06 2.36 -9.66
CA ILE A 199 17.80 3.26 -8.78
C ILE A 199 18.36 2.50 -7.58
N ALA A 200 17.56 1.65 -6.95
CA ALA A 200 17.97 0.86 -5.79
C ALA A 200 19.13 -0.10 -6.13
N ASP A 201 19.13 -0.67 -7.34
CA ASP A 201 20.24 -1.54 -7.79
C ASP A 201 21.54 -0.78 -8.02
N ARG A 202 21.51 0.56 -8.25
CA ARG A 202 22.68 1.39 -8.48
C ARG A 202 23.21 2.07 -7.23
N VAL A 203 22.33 2.69 -6.45
CA VAL A 203 22.70 3.55 -5.31
C VAL A 203 22.45 2.89 -3.96
N GLY A 204 21.80 1.73 -3.97
CA GLY A 204 21.35 1.04 -2.75
C GLY A 204 19.94 1.45 -2.32
N ARG A 205 19.32 0.57 -1.58
CA ARG A 205 17.92 0.70 -1.13
C ARG A 205 17.77 1.74 -0.02
N LYS A 206 18.71 1.74 0.94
CA LYS A 206 18.70 2.68 2.07
C LYS A 206 18.81 4.15 1.65
N PRO A 207 19.75 4.55 0.78
CA PRO A 207 19.81 5.92 0.27
C PRO A 207 18.54 6.34 -0.48
N LEU A 208 17.94 5.43 -1.26
CA LEU A 208 16.69 5.72 -1.96
C LEU A 208 15.54 5.95 -0.99
N LEU A 209 15.37 5.11 0.05
CA LEU A 209 14.33 5.28 1.06
C LEU A 209 14.54 6.57 1.88
N LEU A 210 15.78 6.88 2.26
CA LEU A 210 16.11 8.14 2.95
C LEU A 210 15.77 9.35 2.08
N GLY A 211 16.22 9.35 0.82
CA GLY A 211 15.93 10.43 -0.12
C GLY A 211 14.43 10.60 -0.37
N SER A 212 13.71 9.49 -0.52
CA SER A 212 12.25 9.50 -0.68
C SER A 212 11.54 10.04 0.57
N ALA A 213 11.96 9.66 1.78
CA ALA A 213 11.38 10.16 3.02
C ALA A 213 11.60 11.67 3.19
N VAL A 214 12.79 12.16 2.84
CA VAL A 214 13.06 13.62 2.82
C VAL A 214 12.18 14.32 1.78
N ALA A 215 12.06 13.77 0.58
CA ALA A 215 11.22 14.35 -0.46
C ALA A 215 9.73 14.36 -0.05
N ILE A 216 9.23 13.31 0.63
CA ILE A 216 7.88 13.25 1.19
C ILE A 216 7.73 14.30 2.30
N ALA A 217 8.73 14.50 3.16
CA ALA A 217 8.70 15.54 4.19
C ALA A 217 8.58 16.94 3.59
N VAL A 218 9.35 17.24 2.54
CA VAL A 218 9.25 18.51 1.80
C VAL A 218 7.87 18.65 1.15
N TYR A 219 7.44 17.60 0.45
CA TYR A 219 6.12 17.57 -0.19
C TYR A 219 4.97 17.80 0.80
N SER A 220 5.06 17.25 2.02
CA SER A 220 4.05 17.44 3.05
C SER A 220 3.86 18.90 3.45
N GLY A 221 4.93 19.71 3.40
CA GLY A 221 4.88 21.16 3.68
C GLY A 221 4.10 21.93 2.61
N PHE A 222 4.04 21.46 1.38
CA PHE A 222 3.29 22.08 0.27
C PHE A 222 1.89 21.48 0.07
N ALA A 223 1.57 20.38 0.75
CA ALA A 223 0.30 19.68 0.61
C ALA A 223 -0.92 20.59 0.82
N PRO A 224 -0.98 21.42 1.88
CA PRO A 224 -2.14 22.31 2.08
C PRO A 224 -2.34 23.30 0.95
N GLN A 225 -1.27 23.91 0.45
CA GLN A 225 -1.32 24.90 -0.63
C GLN A 225 -1.77 24.27 -1.96
N LEU A 226 -1.29 23.06 -2.24
CA LEU A 226 -1.69 22.32 -3.44
C LEU A 226 -3.18 21.92 -3.38
N LEU A 227 -3.64 21.43 -2.23
CA LEU A 227 -5.02 21.02 -2.04
C LEU A 227 -6.00 22.20 -2.03
N ASP A 228 -5.56 23.39 -1.62
CA ASP A 228 -6.37 24.64 -1.64
C ASP A 228 -6.35 25.35 -2.99
N ALA A 229 -5.44 24.99 -3.88
CA ALA A 229 -5.31 25.61 -5.21
C ALA A 229 -6.32 25.09 -6.27
N GLY A 230 -7.38 24.41 -5.83
CA GLY A 230 -8.44 23.85 -6.68
C GLY A 230 -7.95 22.72 -7.59
N ALA A 231 -8.70 22.44 -8.63
CA ALA A 231 -8.53 21.28 -9.48
C ALA A 231 -7.12 21.11 -10.10
N PHE A 232 -6.41 22.18 -10.39
CA PHE A 232 -5.02 22.11 -10.87
C PHE A 232 -4.07 21.68 -9.74
N GLY A 233 -4.20 22.28 -8.57
CA GLY A 233 -3.40 21.96 -7.41
C GLY A 233 -3.62 20.51 -6.93
N GLU A 234 -4.86 20.06 -6.90
CA GLU A 234 -5.20 18.65 -6.60
C GLU A 234 -4.57 17.68 -7.60
N THR A 235 -4.56 18.02 -8.89
CA THR A 235 -3.91 17.22 -9.94
C THR A 235 -2.40 17.15 -9.73
N VAL A 236 -1.75 18.27 -9.44
CA VAL A 236 -0.31 18.33 -9.14
C VAL A 236 -0.01 17.55 -7.87
N TYR A 237 -0.81 17.72 -6.82
CA TYR A 237 -0.69 16.95 -5.58
C TYR A 237 -0.72 15.46 -5.86
N MET A 238 -1.69 14.99 -6.62
CA MET A 238 -1.85 13.58 -6.92
C MET A 238 -0.68 13.02 -7.76
N VAL A 239 -0.36 13.65 -8.88
CA VAL A 239 0.68 13.16 -9.79
C VAL A 239 2.05 13.15 -9.10
N LEU A 240 2.42 14.24 -8.41
CA LEU A 240 3.67 14.32 -7.66
C LEU A 240 3.69 13.33 -6.50
N GLY A 241 2.58 13.19 -5.80
CA GLY A 241 2.41 12.20 -4.73
C GLY A 241 2.62 10.77 -5.23
N PHE A 242 2.09 10.41 -6.39
CA PHE A 242 2.31 9.08 -7.00
C PHE A 242 3.77 8.87 -7.46
N VAL A 243 4.47 9.91 -7.91
CA VAL A 243 5.91 9.82 -8.20
C VAL A 243 6.69 9.46 -6.93
N LEU A 244 6.47 10.23 -5.86
CA LEU A 244 7.15 10.01 -4.57
C LEU A 244 6.77 8.67 -3.95
N LEU A 245 5.48 8.33 -4.04
CA LEU A 245 4.97 7.03 -3.61
C LEU A 245 5.66 5.90 -4.36
N GLY A 246 5.70 5.94 -5.68
CA GLY A 246 6.31 4.88 -6.48
C GLY A 246 7.80 4.68 -6.17
N LEU A 247 8.54 5.76 -5.98
CA LEU A 247 9.97 5.70 -5.63
C LEU A 247 10.20 5.08 -4.24
N SER A 248 9.34 5.37 -3.27
CA SER A 248 9.48 4.85 -1.91
C SER A 248 8.83 3.47 -1.73
N PHE A 249 7.60 3.30 -2.20
CA PHE A 249 6.81 2.09 -2.04
C PHE A 249 7.41 0.90 -2.79
N GLY A 250 7.99 1.12 -3.97
CA GLY A 250 8.66 0.08 -4.74
C GLY A 250 9.77 -0.64 -3.98
N GLN A 251 10.33 -0.05 -2.93
CA GLN A 251 11.39 -0.64 -2.11
C GLN A 251 10.96 -0.98 -0.67
N SER A 252 9.69 -0.77 -0.33
CA SER A 252 9.19 -0.93 1.06
C SER A 252 9.28 -2.37 1.58
N SER A 253 8.94 -3.38 0.77
CA SER A 253 8.86 -4.78 1.21
C SER A 253 10.21 -5.47 1.36
N GLY A 254 11.22 -5.06 0.60
CA GLY A 254 12.49 -5.78 0.56
C GLY A 254 13.54 -5.28 1.56
N ALA A 255 13.31 -4.16 2.21
CA ALA A 255 14.33 -3.47 3.01
C ALA A 255 14.77 -4.26 4.27
N ILE A 256 13.99 -5.23 4.74
CA ILE A 256 14.10 -5.76 6.08
C ILE A 256 14.25 -7.28 6.11
N ALA A 257 13.79 -8.00 5.09
CA ALA A 257 13.82 -9.45 5.06
C ALA A 257 15.25 -10.05 5.25
N SER A 258 16.28 -9.31 4.83
CA SER A 258 17.68 -9.73 5.00
C SER A 258 18.24 -9.53 6.41
N SER A 259 17.55 -8.77 7.26
CA SER A 259 18.03 -8.43 8.62
C SER A 259 17.65 -9.47 9.67
N PHE A 260 16.73 -10.38 9.37
CA PHE A 260 16.25 -11.38 10.31
C PHE A 260 17.08 -12.67 10.27
N ALA A 261 17.21 -13.32 11.43
CA ALA A 261 17.79 -14.65 11.53
C ALA A 261 16.95 -15.65 10.69
N ARG A 262 17.63 -16.60 10.02
CA ARG A 262 17.02 -17.52 9.05
C ARG A 262 15.76 -18.20 9.59
N ASN A 263 15.82 -18.69 10.82
CA ASN A 263 14.73 -19.44 11.47
C ASN A 263 13.47 -18.59 11.75
N TYR A 264 13.59 -17.25 11.85
CA TYR A 264 12.48 -16.33 12.15
C TYR A 264 12.07 -15.48 10.95
N ARG A 265 12.87 -15.52 9.88
CA ARG A 265 12.77 -14.60 8.74
C ARG A 265 11.37 -14.52 8.14
N TYR A 266 10.74 -15.66 7.90
CA TYR A 266 9.40 -15.71 7.32
C TYR A 266 8.37 -14.99 8.22
N THR A 267 8.27 -15.44 9.49
CA THR A 267 7.30 -14.88 10.45
C THR A 267 7.63 -13.43 10.81
N ALA A 268 8.92 -13.08 10.98
CA ALA A 268 9.32 -11.73 11.27
C ALA A 268 9.02 -10.76 10.11
N SER A 269 9.21 -11.17 8.86
CA SER A 269 8.87 -10.36 7.69
C SER A 269 7.37 -10.12 7.58
N ALA A 270 6.54 -11.15 7.82
CA ALA A 270 5.10 -11.03 7.83
C ALA A 270 4.63 -10.05 8.92
N LEU A 271 5.08 -10.24 10.17
CA LEU A 271 4.74 -9.33 11.27
C LEU A 271 5.18 -7.89 11.01
N THR A 272 6.36 -7.70 10.42
CA THR A 272 6.87 -6.38 10.07
C THR A 272 5.96 -5.67 9.08
N SER A 273 5.54 -6.37 8.04
CA SER A 273 4.62 -5.86 7.04
C SER A 273 3.25 -5.55 7.63
N ASP A 274 2.68 -6.47 8.41
CA ASP A 274 1.38 -6.27 9.06
C ASP A 274 1.39 -5.05 9.99
N PHE A 275 2.45 -4.87 10.79
CA PHE A 275 2.59 -3.68 11.63
C PHE A 275 2.81 -2.41 10.81
N ALA A 276 3.57 -2.47 9.71
CA ALA A 276 3.75 -1.33 8.82
C ALA A 276 2.41 -0.86 8.21
N TRP A 277 1.58 -1.80 7.76
CA TRP A 277 0.24 -1.50 7.27
C TRP A 277 -0.69 -0.99 8.38
N LEU A 278 -0.64 -1.58 9.57
CA LEU A 278 -1.46 -1.15 10.70
C LEU A 278 -1.15 0.29 11.10
N PHE A 279 0.12 0.63 11.32
CA PHE A 279 0.53 1.95 11.79
C PHE A 279 0.56 3.00 10.68
N GLY A 280 1.00 2.62 9.47
CA GLY A 280 1.16 3.56 8.36
C GLY A 280 -0.10 3.79 7.54
N ALA A 281 -0.98 2.80 7.48
CA ALA A 281 -2.08 2.77 6.55
C ALA A 281 -3.46 2.54 7.18
N GLY A 282 -3.55 1.69 8.21
CA GLY A 282 -4.84 1.21 8.71
C GLY A 282 -5.81 2.30 9.16
N PHE A 283 -5.31 3.34 9.80
CA PHE A 283 -6.10 4.47 10.26
C PHE A 283 -5.81 5.79 9.50
N ALA A 284 -4.88 5.77 8.55
CA ALA A 284 -4.40 6.97 7.88
C ALA A 284 -5.49 7.82 7.24
N PRO A 285 -6.42 7.27 6.42
CA PRO A 285 -7.46 8.08 5.79
C PRO A 285 -8.40 8.71 6.80
N LEU A 286 -8.81 7.94 7.82
CA LEU A 286 -9.72 8.41 8.85
C LEU A 286 -9.06 9.49 9.73
N ALA A 287 -7.84 9.24 10.18
CA ALA A 287 -7.08 10.19 10.98
C ALA A 287 -6.83 11.48 10.21
N ALA A 288 -6.38 11.39 8.96
CA ALA A 288 -6.14 12.56 8.12
C ALA A 288 -7.43 13.35 7.86
N LEU A 289 -8.56 12.67 7.59
CA LEU A 289 -9.84 13.31 7.35
C LEU A 289 -10.37 14.01 8.63
N LEU A 290 -10.34 13.32 9.78
CA LEU A 290 -10.73 13.92 11.07
C LEU A 290 -9.87 15.12 11.44
N LEU A 291 -8.56 15.02 11.25
CA LEU A 291 -7.67 16.14 11.50
C LEU A 291 -7.95 17.30 10.54
N ALA A 292 -8.14 17.03 9.26
CA ALA A 292 -8.42 18.05 8.26
C ALA A 292 -9.75 18.76 8.50
N THR A 293 -10.79 18.07 8.97
CA THR A 293 -12.08 18.67 9.29
C THR A 293 -12.05 19.59 10.52
N HIS A 294 -11.18 19.30 11.50
CA HIS A 294 -11.10 20.08 12.74
C HIS A 294 -10.02 21.17 12.69
N PHE A 295 -8.91 20.92 12.05
CA PHE A 295 -7.72 21.79 12.06
C PHE A 295 -7.32 22.31 10.67
N GLY A 296 -8.13 22.00 9.64
CA GLY A 296 -7.86 22.38 8.25
C GLY A 296 -6.79 21.51 7.57
N LEU A 297 -6.56 21.78 6.29
CA LEU A 297 -5.65 20.99 5.42
C LEU A 297 -4.19 20.97 5.91
N ILE A 298 -3.77 21.92 6.71
CA ILE A 298 -2.42 21.92 7.29
C ILE A 298 -2.15 20.67 8.14
N SER A 299 -3.19 20.15 8.79
CA SER A 299 -3.07 18.94 9.61
C SER A 299 -2.88 17.66 8.76
N ALA A 300 -3.40 17.65 7.55
CA ALA A 300 -3.13 16.55 6.60
C ALA A 300 -1.64 16.53 6.18
N GLY A 301 -1.05 17.72 5.94
CA GLY A 301 0.39 17.87 5.75
C GLY A 301 1.19 17.42 6.96
N ALA A 302 0.79 17.86 8.17
CA ALA A 302 1.46 17.46 9.42
C ALA A 302 1.39 15.93 9.67
N TYR A 303 0.27 15.30 9.36
CA TYR A 303 0.13 13.84 9.42
C TYR A 303 1.15 13.14 8.49
N LEU A 304 1.23 13.58 7.24
CA LEU A 304 2.19 13.02 6.28
C LEU A 304 3.65 13.26 6.71
N LEU A 305 3.94 14.45 7.25
CA LEU A 305 5.25 14.79 7.80
C LEU A 305 5.63 13.84 8.95
N SER A 306 4.68 13.51 9.84
CA SER A 306 4.93 12.58 10.94
C SER A 306 5.38 11.21 10.43
N GLY A 307 4.77 10.68 9.37
CA GLY A 307 5.19 9.43 8.72
C GLY A 307 6.62 9.50 8.19
N ALA A 308 6.98 10.62 7.55
CA ALA A 308 8.35 10.84 7.04
C ALA A 308 9.39 10.91 8.18
N VAL A 309 9.07 11.62 9.28
CA VAL A 309 9.94 11.70 10.46
C VAL A 309 10.17 10.32 11.07
N TRP A 310 9.12 9.52 11.26
CA TRP A 310 9.27 8.17 11.80
C TRP A 310 10.09 7.27 10.88
N THR A 311 9.93 7.36 9.56
CA THR A 311 10.76 6.64 8.58
C THR A 311 12.23 7.02 8.74
N LEU A 312 12.54 8.32 8.81
CA LEU A 312 13.92 8.80 8.96
C LEU A 312 14.54 8.31 10.29
N LEU A 313 13.78 8.38 11.39
CA LEU A 313 14.22 7.88 12.69
C LEU A 313 14.45 6.36 12.67
N ALA A 314 13.54 5.59 12.09
CA ALA A 314 13.68 4.14 11.99
C ALA A 314 14.89 3.72 11.16
N LEU A 315 15.13 4.37 10.02
CA LEU A 315 16.28 4.12 9.16
C LEU A 315 17.61 4.53 9.81
N TRP A 316 17.59 5.57 10.62
CA TRP A 316 18.75 5.99 11.40
C TRP A 316 19.08 4.99 12.52
N LEU A 317 18.05 4.57 13.29
CA LEU A 317 18.19 3.65 14.43
C LEU A 317 18.47 2.20 14.01
N SER A 318 17.98 1.79 12.85
CA SER A 318 18.12 0.39 12.38
C SER A 318 19.56 0.02 12.09
N GLY A 319 20.43 1.00 11.82
CA GLY A 319 21.80 0.68 11.40
C GLY A 319 21.83 -0.27 10.21
N LEU A 320 20.79 -0.27 9.36
CA LEU A 320 20.66 -1.15 8.20
C LEU A 320 21.90 -0.97 7.32
N ARG A 321 22.97 -1.68 7.71
CA ARG A 321 24.05 -1.97 6.78
C ARG A 321 23.43 -2.94 5.78
N GLU A 322 23.25 -2.48 4.57
CA GLU A 322 23.22 -3.44 3.47
C GLU A 322 24.48 -4.27 3.67
N ALA A 323 24.35 -5.59 3.81
CA ALA A 323 25.50 -6.44 3.81
C ALA A 323 26.26 -6.10 2.53
N GLU A 324 27.36 -5.39 2.66
CA GLU A 324 28.35 -5.26 1.62
C GLU A 324 28.74 -6.70 1.32
N VAL A 325 28.25 -7.18 0.21
CA VAL A 325 28.67 -8.46 -0.33
C VAL A 325 30.07 -8.19 -0.85
N ASN A 326 31.08 -8.52 -0.01
CA ASN A 326 32.44 -8.74 -0.46
C ASN A 326 32.49 -9.93 -1.42
#